data_c5a360d3bbb5df8c2e564ff1e02160d1
#
_entry.id   c5a360d3bbb5df8c2e564ff1e02160d1
#
_cell.length_a   1.000
_cell.length_b   1.000
_cell.length_c   1.000
_cell.angle_alpha   90.00
_cell.angle_beta   90.00
_cell.angle_gamma   90.00
#
_symmetry.space_group_name_H-M   'P 1'
#
loop_
_entity.id
_entity.type
_entity.pdbx_description
1 polymer ?
#
loop_
_entity_poly.entity_id
_entity_poly.type
_entity_poly.pdbx_seq_one_letter_code
_entity_poly.pdbx_strand_id
1 'polypeptide(L)'
;MSFPKYQWQPSSAEIAEAAGLNPDQVERFDHNTSPHPADWAADAVIKGSRSLNEYPAASYVELRRAVAKLTGLDPDYVVPGAGADELILLAARAFLAPGQNAVMVVPTYPLYRIATAQVRGEVIGIEAKPPDFAFPVDEVIGAARHAEIVWLCVPSNPLGNRPTDEEIASVITAADGRVVLDAAYAEFSGDTWAPWVDRYHNLLVLHTMSKAYGMAGARVGYALGHPDLVAALDGVRPPGSISSLSVDLAVAALDAPSRMESVVMSITEARRRLSGHLEDIGLRVLPSEANFLLCEVGPQARPLADALMKEGLVVRTFPDDGPLAFYLRFTVRSPQAHDRLLSALRRRLS
;
A
#
# COMPACT_ATOMS: atom_id res chain seq x y z
N MET A 1 8.45 0.76 -27.88
CA MET A 1 8.67 1.30 -26.52
C MET A 1 8.38 0.18 -25.53
N SER A 2 9.30 -0.13 -24.60
CA SER A 2 9.04 -1.08 -23.52
C SER A 2 8.60 -0.27 -22.28
N PHE A 3 7.43 -0.57 -21.76
CA PHE A 3 7.00 -0.02 -20.45
C PHE A 3 7.72 -0.71 -19.29
N PRO A 4 7.97 -0.01 -18.17
CA PRO A 4 8.44 -0.65 -16.95
C PRO A 4 7.45 -1.77 -16.55
N LYS A 5 7.99 -2.93 -16.14
CA LYS A 5 7.17 -4.08 -15.77
C LYS A 5 7.15 -4.25 -14.27
N TYR A 6 6.00 -4.60 -13.72
CA TYR A 6 5.90 -5.04 -12.34
C TYR A 6 6.60 -6.39 -12.18
N GLN A 7 7.46 -6.49 -11.16
CA GLN A 7 8.13 -7.76 -10.85
C GLN A 7 7.23 -8.60 -9.95
N TRP A 8 6.59 -9.60 -10.55
CA TRP A 8 5.75 -10.56 -9.82
C TRP A 8 6.61 -11.47 -8.96
N GLN A 9 6.12 -11.74 -7.75
CA GLN A 9 6.71 -12.76 -6.89
C GLN A 9 6.08 -14.12 -7.22
N PRO A 10 6.83 -15.24 -7.12
CA PRO A 10 6.26 -16.58 -7.27
C PRO A 10 5.12 -16.81 -6.27
N SER A 11 4.15 -17.62 -6.64
CA SER A 11 3.06 -18.05 -5.76
C SER A 11 3.59 -18.96 -4.63
N SER A 12 2.81 -19.11 -3.55
CA SER A 12 3.16 -20.04 -2.48
C SER A 12 3.28 -21.49 -2.98
N ALA A 13 2.47 -21.86 -3.99
CA ALA A 13 2.54 -23.19 -4.60
C ALA A 13 3.87 -23.42 -5.36
N GLU A 14 4.28 -22.45 -6.19
CA GLU A 14 5.56 -22.52 -6.94
C GLU A 14 6.77 -22.56 -5.98
N ILE A 15 6.72 -21.77 -4.89
CA ILE A 15 7.78 -21.76 -3.87
C ILE A 15 7.83 -23.10 -3.14
N ALA A 16 6.68 -23.65 -2.74
CA ALA A 16 6.58 -24.93 -2.06
C ALA A 16 7.12 -26.06 -2.92
N GLU A 17 6.75 -26.11 -4.20
CA GLU A 17 7.26 -27.09 -5.16
C GLU A 17 8.79 -27.00 -5.28
N ALA A 18 9.34 -25.80 -5.46
CA ALA A 18 10.79 -25.59 -5.58
C ALA A 18 11.57 -25.95 -4.31
N ALA A 19 10.96 -25.80 -3.14
CA ALA A 19 11.57 -26.09 -1.84
C ALA A 19 11.28 -27.51 -1.31
N GLY A 20 10.43 -28.29 -1.97
CA GLY A 20 10.00 -29.61 -1.50
C GLY A 20 9.10 -29.55 -0.27
N LEU A 21 8.28 -28.51 -0.15
CA LEU A 21 7.37 -28.22 0.97
C LEU A 21 5.91 -28.36 0.54
N ASN A 22 5.00 -28.37 1.52
CA ASN A 22 3.59 -28.15 1.26
C ASN A 22 3.29 -26.64 1.18
N PRO A 23 2.34 -26.17 0.33
CA PRO A 23 1.97 -24.75 0.22
C PRO A 23 1.63 -24.09 1.57
N ASP A 24 1.00 -24.82 2.50
CA ASP A 24 0.64 -24.32 3.83
C ASP A 24 1.85 -24.08 4.75
N GLN A 25 3.02 -24.59 4.39
CA GLN A 25 4.27 -24.33 5.11
C GLN A 25 4.97 -23.03 4.67
N VAL A 26 4.46 -22.39 3.60
CA VAL A 26 5.02 -21.16 3.06
C VAL A 26 4.41 -19.93 3.75
N GLU A 27 5.27 -19.20 4.47
CA GLU A 27 4.91 -17.93 5.10
C GLU A 27 5.35 -16.73 4.25
N ARG A 28 4.39 -15.84 3.95
CA ARG A 28 4.57 -14.68 3.05
C ARG A 28 4.85 -13.41 3.85
N PHE A 29 6.13 -13.14 4.12
CA PHE A 29 6.60 -11.89 4.72
C PHE A 29 6.82 -10.78 3.68
N ASP A 30 6.52 -11.01 2.41
CA ASP A 30 6.79 -10.11 1.28
C ASP A 30 5.57 -9.33 0.76
N HIS A 31 4.33 -9.73 1.09
CA HIS A 31 3.11 -9.18 0.48
C HIS A 31 2.44 -8.03 1.25
N ASN A 32 2.84 -7.75 2.49
CA ASN A 32 2.15 -6.78 3.36
C ASN A 32 0.65 -7.06 3.49
N THR A 33 0.25 -8.33 3.53
CA THR A 33 -1.13 -8.75 3.79
C THR A 33 -1.36 -8.97 5.28
N SER A 34 -2.61 -8.81 5.73
CA SER A 34 -2.99 -9.11 7.11
C SER A 34 -2.76 -10.58 7.46
N PRO A 35 -2.26 -10.91 8.66
CA PRO A 35 -2.23 -12.27 9.17
C PRO A 35 -3.61 -12.77 9.65
N HIS A 36 -4.59 -11.89 9.74
CA HIS A 36 -5.94 -12.19 10.22
C HIS A 36 -6.85 -12.47 9.03
N PRO A 37 -7.43 -13.68 8.92
CA PRO A 37 -8.43 -13.98 7.90
C PRO A 37 -9.71 -13.17 8.17
N ALA A 38 -10.47 -12.91 7.10
CA ALA A 38 -11.75 -12.21 7.19
C ALA A 38 -12.91 -13.20 7.48
N ASP A 39 -12.84 -13.92 8.60
CA ASP A 39 -13.83 -14.97 8.97
C ASP A 39 -15.26 -14.42 9.07
N TRP A 40 -15.40 -13.13 9.39
CA TRP A 40 -16.67 -12.40 9.41
C TRP A 40 -17.33 -12.25 8.04
N ALA A 41 -16.57 -12.46 6.95
CA ALA A 41 -17.05 -12.21 5.58
C ALA A 41 -18.03 -13.26 5.07
N ALA A 42 -18.16 -14.42 5.73
CA ALA A 42 -18.96 -15.55 5.25
C ALA A 42 -20.40 -15.17 4.93
N ASP A 43 -21.08 -14.45 5.81
CA ASP A 43 -22.49 -14.03 5.60
C ASP A 43 -22.63 -13.05 4.44
N ALA A 44 -21.69 -12.10 4.30
CA ALA A 44 -21.66 -11.15 3.19
C ALA A 44 -21.39 -11.86 1.85
N VAL A 45 -20.51 -12.87 1.84
CA VAL A 45 -20.26 -13.71 0.66
C VAL A 45 -21.53 -14.46 0.24
N ILE A 46 -22.23 -15.11 1.20
CA ILE A 46 -23.48 -15.82 0.94
C ILE A 46 -24.55 -14.86 0.39
N LYS A 47 -24.69 -13.68 0.97
CA LYS A 47 -25.62 -12.66 0.51
C LYS A 47 -25.29 -12.19 -0.91
N GLY A 48 -24.04 -11.77 -1.14
CA GLY A 48 -23.57 -11.23 -2.42
C GLY A 48 -23.57 -12.27 -3.55
N SER A 49 -23.43 -13.58 -3.23
CA SER A 49 -23.47 -14.64 -4.25
C SER A 49 -24.81 -14.75 -4.96
N ARG A 50 -25.89 -14.23 -4.36
CA ARG A 50 -27.25 -14.28 -4.94
C ARG A 50 -27.47 -13.31 -6.11
N SER A 51 -26.58 -12.33 -6.28
CA SER A 51 -26.63 -11.30 -7.32
C SER A 51 -25.46 -11.36 -8.29
N LEU A 52 -24.72 -12.48 -8.35
CA LEU A 52 -23.58 -12.63 -9.26
C LEU A 52 -23.92 -12.58 -10.74
N ASN A 53 -25.17 -12.79 -11.11
CA ASN A 53 -25.68 -12.64 -12.48
C ASN A 53 -25.95 -11.18 -12.87
N GLU A 54 -25.90 -10.25 -11.93
CA GLU A 54 -26.17 -8.84 -12.16
C GLU A 54 -24.88 -7.99 -12.13
N TYR A 55 -24.82 -6.96 -12.94
CA TYR A 55 -23.76 -5.97 -12.84
C TYR A 55 -23.89 -5.14 -11.55
N PRO A 56 -22.79 -4.74 -10.92
CA PRO A 56 -22.86 -3.77 -9.84
C PRO A 56 -23.41 -2.42 -10.34
N ALA A 57 -24.01 -1.63 -9.46
CA ALA A 57 -24.39 -0.27 -9.79
C ALA A 57 -23.16 0.52 -10.24
N ALA A 58 -23.18 1.12 -11.42
CA ALA A 58 -22.02 1.80 -12.01
C ALA A 58 -21.48 2.95 -11.14
N SER A 59 -22.36 3.60 -10.36
CA SER A 59 -22.00 4.65 -9.40
C SER A 59 -21.44 4.12 -8.08
N TYR A 60 -21.59 2.82 -7.77
CA TYR A 60 -21.26 2.23 -6.46
C TYR A 60 -21.83 3.01 -5.28
N VAL A 61 -23.06 3.48 -5.40
CA VAL A 61 -23.71 4.41 -4.44
C VAL A 61 -23.67 3.90 -3.00
N GLU A 62 -23.81 2.59 -2.78
CA GLU A 62 -23.79 1.99 -1.44
C GLU A 62 -22.39 2.11 -0.81
N LEU A 63 -21.35 1.81 -1.59
CA LEU A 63 -19.97 1.92 -1.13
C LEU A 63 -19.58 3.39 -0.88
N ARG A 64 -19.97 4.32 -1.77
CA ARG A 64 -19.77 5.78 -1.56
C ARG A 64 -20.41 6.24 -0.25
N ARG A 65 -21.67 5.83 0.01
CA ARG A 65 -22.37 6.18 1.26
C ARG A 65 -21.73 5.58 2.50
N ALA A 66 -21.24 4.33 2.42
CA ALA A 66 -20.55 3.68 3.54
C ALA A 66 -19.23 4.40 3.88
N VAL A 67 -18.44 4.78 2.86
CA VAL A 67 -17.22 5.57 3.05
C VAL A 67 -17.55 6.97 3.57
N ALA A 68 -18.54 7.66 3.01
CA ALA A 68 -18.99 8.97 3.47
C ALA A 68 -19.41 8.96 4.94
N LYS A 69 -20.16 7.95 5.36
CA LYS A 69 -20.53 7.73 6.78
C LYS A 69 -19.31 7.56 7.68
N LEU A 70 -18.30 6.79 7.24
CA LEU A 70 -17.07 6.56 8.00
C LEU A 70 -16.23 7.84 8.12
N THR A 71 -16.14 8.63 7.06
CA THR A 71 -15.25 9.79 6.95
C THR A 71 -15.87 11.11 7.35
N GLY A 72 -17.21 11.17 7.43
CA GLY A 72 -17.97 12.41 7.66
C GLY A 72 -18.06 13.34 6.43
N LEU A 73 -17.56 12.90 5.28
CA LEU A 73 -17.62 13.64 4.02
C LEU A 73 -18.93 13.38 3.27
N ASP A 74 -19.24 14.21 2.27
CA ASP A 74 -20.32 13.94 1.32
C ASP A 74 -19.91 12.78 0.37
N PRO A 75 -20.86 11.93 -0.10
CA PRO A 75 -20.58 10.90 -1.09
C PRO A 75 -19.91 11.40 -2.39
N ASP A 76 -20.06 12.66 -2.74
CA ASP A 76 -19.43 13.29 -3.91
C ASP A 76 -17.91 13.49 -3.74
N TYR A 77 -17.37 13.36 -2.53
CA TYR A 77 -15.93 13.33 -2.24
C TYR A 77 -15.30 11.96 -2.42
N VAL A 78 -16.07 10.93 -2.76
CA VAL A 78 -15.61 9.54 -2.78
C VAL A 78 -15.66 8.95 -4.19
N VAL A 79 -14.56 8.37 -4.66
CA VAL A 79 -14.55 7.52 -5.86
C VAL A 79 -14.06 6.11 -5.52
N PRO A 80 -14.88 5.06 -5.68
CA PRO A 80 -14.47 3.68 -5.53
C PRO A 80 -13.61 3.17 -6.68
N GLY A 81 -12.70 2.21 -6.40
CA GLY A 81 -11.86 1.56 -7.39
C GLY A 81 -11.50 0.11 -7.01
N ALA A 82 -11.02 -0.66 -7.97
CA ALA A 82 -10.57 -2.04 -7.76
C ALA A 82 -9.20 -2.10 -7.04
N GLY A 83 -9.19 -1.65 -5.78
CA GLY A 83 -8.00 -1.44 -4.95
C GLY A 83 -7.29 -0.13 -5.28
N ALA A 84 -6.29 0.23 -4.46
CA ALA A 84 -5.46 1.42 -4.71
C ALA A 84 -4.72 1.34 -6.06
N ASP A 85 -4.41 0.15 -6.54
CA ASP A 85 -3.73 -0.04 -7.83
C ASP A 85 -4.52 0.55 -9.00
N GLU A 86 -5.84 0.29 -9.07
CA GLU A 86 -6.67 0.91 -10.10
C GLU A 86 -6.74 2.42 -9.91
N LEU A 87 -6.88 2.92 -8.69
CA LEU A 87 -6.96 4.35 -8.41
C LEU A 87 -5.69 5.09 -8.81
N ILE A 88 -4.51 4.48 -8.63
CA ILE A 88 -3.22 5.01 -9.13
C ILE A 88 -3.26 5.13 -10.66
N LEU A 89 -3.72 4.08 -11.35
CA LEU A 89 -3.83 4.10 -12.82
C LEU A 89 -4.85 5.15 -13.30
N LEU A 90 -5.96 5.29 -12.61
CA LEU A 90 -6.98 6.30 -12.91
C LEU A 90 -6.45 7.72 -12.70
N ALA A 91 -5.73 7.97 -11.60
CA ALA A 91 -5.13 9.27 -11.32
C ALA A 91 -4.13 9.67 -12.42
N ALA A 92 -3.26 8.73 -12.85
CA ALA A 92 -2.36 8.99 -13.96
C ALA A 92 -3.11 9.31 -15.26
N ARG A 93 -4.19 8.57 -15.58
CA ARG A 93 -5.01 8.79 -16.80
C ARG A 93 -5.80 10.10 -16.75
N ALA A 94 -6.27 10.49 -15.57
CA ALA A 94 -7.08 11.70 -15.41
C ALA A 94 -6.23 12.99 -15.43
N PHE A 95 -5.00 12.91 -14.89
CA PHE A 95 -4.23 14.11 -14.57
C PHE A 95 -2.90 14.26 -15.31
N LEU A 96 -2.46 13.26 -16.10
CA LEU A 96 -1.23 13.37 -16.88
C LEU A 96 -1.49 13.27 -18.38
N ALA A 97 -0.98 14.24 -19.12
CA ALA A 97 -0.82 14.15 -20.57
C ALA A 97 0.61 13.66 -20.93
N PRO A 98 0.82 13.16 -22.16
CA PRO A 98 2.16 12.80 -22.62
C PRO A 98 3.18 13.93 -22.46
N GLY A 99 4.35 13.59 -21.90
CA GLY A 99 5.44 14.55 -21.65
C GLY A 99 5.30 15.40 -20.39
N GLN A 100 4.19 15.29 -19.65
CA GLN A 100 4.03 16.00 -18.38
C GLN A 100 4.75 15.28 -17.24
N ASN A 101 5.15 16.05 -16.22
CA ASN A 101 5.98 15.59 -15.12
C ASN A 101 5.16 14.99 -13.96
N ALA A 102 5.62 13.87 -13.44
CA ALA A 102 5.18 13.31 -12.17
C ALA A 102 6.36 13.15 -11.22
N VAL A 103 6.28 13.79 -10.05
CA VAL A 103 7.29 13.71 -8.98
C VAL A 103 6.96 12.56 -8.04
N MET A 104 7.98 11.84 -7.58
CA MET A 104 7.87 10.83 -6.52
C MET A 104 9.15 10.73 -5.71
N VAL A 105 9.02 10.48 -4.41
CA VAL A 105 10.17 10.14 -3.56
C VAL A 105 10.52 8.67 -3.77
N VAL A 106 11.79 8.37 -4.02
CA VAL A 106 12.27 7.00 -4.24
C VAL A 106 13.30 6.61 -3.17
N PRO A 107 13.33 5.34 -2.74
CA PRO A 107 12.57 4.18 -3.21
C PRO A 107 11.10 4.23 -2.76
N THR A 108 10.19 3.81 -3.65
CA THR A 108 8.73 3.82 -3.40
C THR A 108 8.01 2.67 -4.10
N TYR A 109 6.68 2.66 -4.03
CA TYR A 109 5.86 1.65 -4.69
C TYR A 109 5.99 1.75 -6.22
N PRO A 110 6.38 0.67 -6.91
CA PRO A 110 6.73 0.74 -8.34
C PRO A 110 5.59 1.17 -9.27
N LEU A 111 4.34 1.01 -8.83
CA LEU A 111 3.18 1.28 -9.69
C LEU A 111 3.05 2.76 -10.06
N TYR A 112 3.54 3.71 -9.25
CA TYR A 112 3.52 5.13 -9.62
C TYR A 112 4.32 5.40 -10.90
N ARG A 113 5.54 4.85 -10.97
CA ARG A 113 6.39 4.92 -12.17
C ARG A 113 5.74 4.22 -13.36
N ILE A 114 5.14 3.06 -13.13
CA ILE A 114 4.47 2.27 -14.19
C ILE A 114 3.26 3.03 -14.72
N ALA A 115 2.40 3.58 -13.84
CA ALA A 115 1.22 4.34 -14.21
C ALA A 115 1.58 5.60 -15.00
N THR A 116 2.59 6.36 -14.52
CA THR A 116 3.13 7.54 -15.22
C THR A 116 3.63 7.17 -16.62
N ALA A 117 4.42 6.10 -16.74
CA ALA A 117 4.94 5.65 -18.03
C ALA A 117 3.85 5.16 -19.00
N GLN A 118 2.76 4.53 -18.50
CA GLN A 118 1.65 4.07 -19.35
C GLN A 118 0.92 5.21 -20.06
N VAL A 119 0.87 6.39 -19.45
CA VAL A 119 0.32 7.60 -20.08
C VAL A 119 1.39 8.46 -20.78
N ARG A 120 2.63 7.95 -20.89
CA ARG A 120 3.79 8.65 -21.48
C ARG A 120 4.18 9.92 -20.74
N GLY A 121 3.91 10.00 -19.43
CA GLY A 121 4.41 11.04 -18.55
C GLY A 121 5.89 10.83 -18.21
N GLU A 122 6.55 11.89 -17.78
CA GLU A 122 7.95 11.90 -17.33
C GLU A 122 8.03 11.75 -15.81
N VAL A 123 8.98 10.93 -15.34
CA VAL A 123 9.16 10.67 -13.90
C VAL A 123 10.34 11.49 -13.37
N ILE A 124 10.09 12.31 -12.34
CA ILE A 124 11.10 12.97 -11.54
C ILE A 124 11.21 12.26 -10.20
N GLY A 125 12.26 11.44 -10.03
CA GLY A 125 12.54 10.73 -8.79
C GLY A 125 13.42 11.55 -7.86
N ILE A 126 12.94 11.83 -6.66
CA ILE A 126 13.71 12.50 -5.58
C ILE A 126 14.17 11.43 -4.60
N GLU A 127 15.46 11.30 -4.39
CA GLU A 127 16.01 10.23 -3.57
C GLU A 127 15.93 10.51 -2.07
N ALA A 128 15.21 9.66 -1.33
CA ALA A 128 15.43 9.50 0.09
C ALA A 128 16.68 8.62 0.28
N LYS A 129 17.67 9.13 1.03
CA LYS A 129 19.00 8.52 1.10
C LYS A 129 19.20 7.70 2.38
N PRO A 130 19.92 6.55 2.29
CA PRO A 130 20.34 5.85 3.50
C PRO A 130 21.26 6.75 4.36
N PRO A 131 21.40 6.45 5.67
CA PRO A 131 20.85 5.26 6.32
C PRO A 131 19.42 5.42 6.82
N ASP A 132 18.89 6.63 6.97
CA ASP A 132 17.60 6.89 7.63
C ASP A 132 16.44 7.09 6.66
N PHE A 133 16.74 7.31 5.38
CA PHE A 133 15.76 7.59 4.33
C PHE A 133 14.78 8.71 4.72
N ALA A 134 15.32 9.79 5.33
CA ALA A 134 14.53 10.97 5.69
C ALA A 134 13.83 11.54 4.45
N PHE A 135 12.63 12.07 4.65
CA PHE A 135 11.85 12.67 3.57
C PHE A 135 12.54 13.95 3.07
N PRO A 136 12.90 14.04 1.77
CA PRO A 136 13.64 15.17 1.21
C PRO A 136 12.70 16.33 0.86
N VAL A 137 12.12 16.97 1.88
CA VAL A 137 11.00 17.92 1.75
C VAL A 137 11.31 19.10 0.83
N ASP A 138 12.49 19.70 0.94
CA ASP A 138 12.86 20.91 0.15
C ASP A 138 12.98 20.56 -1.34
N GLU A 139 13.60 19.43 -1.66
CA GLU A 139 13.75 18.94 -3.04
C GLU A 139 12.37 18.57 -3.64
N VAL A 140 11.49 17.95 -2.83
CA VAL A 140 10.13 17.62 -3.27
C VAL A 140 9.31 18.89 -3.52
N ILE A 141 9.38 19.89 -2.64
CA ILE A 141 8.73 21.20 -2.81
C ILE A 141 9.22 21.89 -4.09
N GLY A 142 10.53 21.89 -4.32
CA GLY A 142 11.13 22.48 -5.53
C GLY A 142 10.61 21.83 -6.81
N ALA A 143 10.51 20.50 -6.84
CA ALA A 143 10.03 19.76 -8.00
C ALA A 143 8.49 19.83 -8.17
N ALA A 144 7.73 19.90 -7.07
CA ALA A 144 6.26 19.93 -7.05
C ALA A 144 5.68 21.17 -7.78
N ARG A 145 6.41 22.28 -7.78
CA ARG A 145 6.04 23.53 -8.49
C ARG A 145 6.01 23.40 -10.02
N HIS A 146 6.49 22.30 -10.58
CA HIS A 146 6.60 22.06 -12.01
C HIS A 146 6.06 20.68 -12.40
N ALA A 147 5.25 20.07 -11.55
CA ALA A 147 4.70 18.73 -11.74
C ALA A 147 3.17 18.77 -11.81
N GLU A 148 2.60 17.98 -12.70
CA GLU A 148 1.15 17.76 -12.78
C GLU A 148 0.65 16.79 -11.71
N ILE A 149 1.52 15.82 -11.30
CA ILE A 149 1.26 14.92 -10.19
C ILE A 149 2.47 14.88 -9.26
N VAL A 150 2.21 14.93 -7.95
CA VAL A 150 3.14 14.54 -6.91
C VAL A 150 2.60 13.27 -6.24
N TRP A 151 3.32 12.14 -6.40
CA TRP A 151 2.99 10.88 -5.73
C TRP A 151 3.62 10.85 -4.34
N LEU A 152 2.80 10.78 -3.29
CA LEU A 152 3.23 10.60 -1.91
C LEU A 152 2.70 9.28 -1.37
N CYS A 153 3.57 8.42 -0.82
CA CYS A 153 3.19 7.19 -0.13
C CYS A 153 3.35 7.42 1.38
N VAL A 154 2.24 7.46 2.11
CA VAL A 154 2.22 7.85 3.54
C VAL A 154 1.33 6.90 4.36
N PRO A 155 1.89 6.10 5.25
CA PRO A 155 3.31 5.73 5.42
C PRO A 155 3.95 5.13 4.17
N SER A 156 5.27 5.34 4.02
CA SER A 156 6.02 4.94 2.82
C SER A 156 6.17 3.42 2.66
N ASN A 157 6.05 2.93 1.45
CA ASN A 157 6.42 1.57 1.07
C ASN A 157 7.53 1.64 0.01
N PRO A 158 8.75 1.10 0.29
CA PRO A 158 9.03 0.06 1.27
C PRO A 158 9.63 0.52 2.61
N LEU A 159 9.76 1.81 2.87
CA LEU A 159 10.54 2.34 4.00
C LEU A 159 9.84 2.18 5.36
N GLY A 160 8.51 2.32 5.40
CA GLY A 160 7.71 2.28 6.62
C GLY A 160 7.60 3.62 7.34
N ASN A 161 8.46 4.57 7.05
CA ASN A 161 8.46 5.89 7.65
C ASN A 161 7.33 6.80 7.13
N ARG A 162 7.11 7.89 7.83
CA ARG A 162 6.09 8.90 7.53
C ARG A 162 6.70 10.30 7.64
N PRO A 163 6.50 11.19 6.64
CA PRO A 163 6.77 12.61 6.80
C PRO A 163 5.86 13.23 7.87
N THR A 164 6.26 14.35 8.45
CA THR A 164 5.41 15.11 9.36
C THR A 164 4.23 15.76 8.64
N ASP A 165 3.19 16.13 9.38
CA ASP A 165 2.01 16.83 8.82
C ASP A 165 2.42 18.16 8.17
N GLU A 166 3.39 18.86 8.77
CA GLU A 166 3.90 20.13 8.24
C GLU A 166 4.64 19.93 6.90
N GLU A 167 5.43 18.87 6.78
CA GLU A 167 6.13 18.52 5.53
C GLU A 167 5.11 18.18 4.43
N ILE A 168 4.12 17.34 4.74
CA ILE A 168 3.05 16.96 3.81
C ILE A 168 2.25 18.20 3.37
N ALA A 169 1.83 19.06 4.32
CA ALA A 169 1.09 20.29 4.03
C ALA A 169 1.89 21.26 3.16
N SER A 170 3.21 21.36 3.40
CA SER A 170 4.10 22.19 2.62
C SER A 170 4.21 21.74 1.17
N VAL A 171 4.30 20.43 0.93
CA VAL A 171 4.30 19.86 -0.42
C VAL A 171 2.97 20.10 -1.12
N ILE A 172 1.82 19.86 -0.44
CA ILE A 172 0.49 20.06 -1.03
C ILE A 172 0.29 21.54 -1.43
N THR A 173 0.73 22.45 -0.56
CA THR A 173 0.59 23.91 -0.79
C THR A 173 1.51 24.40 -1.92
N ALA A 174 2.68 23.79 -2.08
CA ALA A 174 3.65 24.20 -3.11
C ALA A 174 3.37 23.58 -4.48
N ALA A 175 2.58 22.51 -4.56
CA ALA A 175 2.31 21.81 -5.80
C ALA A 175 1.37 22.61 -6.71
N ASP A 176 1.83 22.90 -7.94
CA ASP A 176 0.99 23.51 -8.98
C ASP A 176 -0.05 22.53 -9.53
N GLY A 177 0.28 21.24 -9.55
CA GLY A 177 -0.60 20.13 -9.98
C GLY A 177 -1.35 19.49 -8.82
N ARG A 178 -1.61 18.17 -8.94
CA ARG A 178 -2.35 17.37 -7.97
C ARG A 178 -1.38 16.59 -7.10
N VAL A 179 -1.67 16.54 -5.81
CA VAL A 179 -0.97 15.64 -4.89
C VAL A 179 -1.82 14.39 -4.72
N VAL A 180 -1.28 13.24 -5.12
CA VAL A 180 -1.90 11.94 -4.94
C VAL A 180 -1.20 11.25 -3.78
N LEU A 181 -1.87 11.24 -2.63
CA LEU A 181 -1.39 10.64 -1.39
C LEU A 181 -1.91 9.20 -1.30
N ASP A 182 -1.03 8.23 -1.42
CA ASP A 182 -1.35 6.82 -1.20
C ASP A 182 -1.30 6.51 0.30
N ALA A 183 -2.48 6.37 0.88
CA ALA A 183 -2.75 6.13 2.29
C ALA A 183 -2.98 4.63 2.59
N ALA A 184 -2.38 3.72 1.80
CA ALA A 184 -2.61 2.28 1.95
C ALA A 184 -2.27 1.72 3.34
N TYR A 185 -1.53 2.43 4.15
CA TYR A 185 -1.11 2.05 5.51
C TYR A 185 -1.58 3.04 6.58
N ALA A 186 -2.43 4.02 6.24
CA ALA A 186 -2.86 5.09 7.13
C ALA A 186 -3.52 4.61 8.43
N GLU A 187 -4.25 3.49 8.38
CA GLU A 187 -4.90 2.93 9.56
C GLU A 187 -3.88 2.50 10.63
N PHE A 188 -2.64 2.13 10.23
CA PHE A 188 -1.56 1.72 11.16
C PHE A 188 -0.81 2.90 11.78
N SER A 189 -0.86 4.08 11.17
CA SER A 189 -0.32 5.35 11.71
C SER A 189 -1.39 6.17 12.45
N GLY A 190 -2.66 5.81 12.31
CA GLY A 190 -3.78 6.54 12.90
C GLY A 190 -4.15 7.81 12.12
N ASP A 191 -3.72 7.92 10.87
CA ASP A 191 -3.98 9.09 10.03
C ASP A 191 -5.45 9.16 9.58
N THR A 192 -6.00 10.37 9.66
CA THR A 192 -7.33 10.69 9.15
C THR A 192 -7.24 11.81 8.13
N TRP A 193 -7.36 11.48 6.84
CA TRP A 193 -7.16 12.42 5.74
C TRP A 193 -8.42 13.16 5.27
N ALA A 194 -9.60 12.77 5.77
CA ALA A 194 -10.86 13.39 5.38
C ALA A 194 -10.89 14.93 5.56
N PRO A 195 -10.42 15.52 6.69
CA PRO A 195 -10.36 16.96 6.84
C PRO A 195 -9.39 17.65 5.88
N TRP A 196 -8.40 16.91 5.36
CA TRP A 196 -7.39 17.46 4.45
C TRP A 196 -7.95 17.65 3.03
N VAL A 197 -8.78 16.73 2.54
CA VAL A 197 -9.38 16.84 1.21
C VAL A 197 -10.42 17.94 1.10
N ASP A 198 -11.03 18.32 2.21
CA ASP A 198 -11.90 19.50 2.29
C ASP A 198 -11.09 20.79 2.27
N ARG A 199 -9.93 20.79 2.90
CA ARG A 199 -9.02 21.94 2.99
C ARG A 199 -8.20 22.17 1.71
N TYR A 200 -7.73 21.08 1.06
CA TYR A 200 -6.82 21.14 -0.07
C TYR A 200 -7.46 20.57 -1.33
N HIS A 201 -7.95 21.45 -2.21
CA HIS A 201 -8.68 21.07 -3.41
C HIS A 201 -7.83 20.33 -4.46
N ASN A 202 -6.49 20.38 -4.35
CA ASN A 202 -5.56 19.66 -5.22
C ASN A 202 -5.11 18.32 -4.62
N LEU A 203 -5.63 17.90 -3.45
CA LEU A 203 -5.29 16.65 -2.79
C LEU A 203 -6.28 15.54 -3.16
N LEU A 204 -5.74 14.40 -3.59
CA LEU A 204 -6.44 13.14 -3.76
C LEU A 204 -5.80 12.10 -2.84
N VAL A 205 -6.57 11.48 -1.95
CA VAL A 205 -6.10 10.47 -1.01
C VAL A 205 -6.62 9.09 -1.40
N LEU A 206 -5.72 8.13 -1.62
CA LEU A 206 -6.06 6.78 -2.02
C LEU A 206 -6.04 5.84 -0.81
N HIS A 207 -7.14 5.15 -0.57
CA HIS A 207 -7.27 4.12 0.46
C HIS A 207 -7.45 2.73 -0.15
N THR A 208 -7.05 1.70 0.58
CA THR A 208 -7.28 0.30 0.19
C THR A 208 -7.78 -0.54 1.35
N MET A 209 -8.67 -1.45 1.07
CA MET A 209 -9.12 -2.44 2.05
C MET A 209 -8.22 -3.69 2.11
N SER A 210 -7.11 -3.68 1.35
CA SER A 210 -6.19 -4.82 1.25
C SER A 210 -5.33 -5.04 2.49
N LYS A 211 -5.13 -4.03 3.35
CA LYS A 211 -4.17 -4.06 4.46
C LYS A 211 -4.88 -4.19 5.81
N ALA A 212 -5.32 -3.10 6.41
CA ALA A 212 -5.96 -3.09 7.73
C ALA A 212 -7.27 -3.92 7.77
N TYR A 213 -8.05 -3.87 6.71
CA TYR A 213 -9.30 -4.63 6.60
C TYR A 213 -9.11 -6.13 6.27
N GLY A 214 -7.89 -6.58 5.93
CA GLY A 214 -7.62 -7.97 5.59
C GLY A 214 -8.26 -8.46 4.28
N MET A 215 -8.63 -7.56 3.38
CA MET A 215 -9.43 -7.83 2.18
C MET A 215 -8.63 -7.76 0.88
N ALA A 216 -7.34 -8.14 0.90
CA ALA A 216 -6.47 -8.08 -0.27
C ALA A 216 -7.06 -8.83 -1.49
N GLY A 217 -7.70 -9.97 -1.27
CA GLY A 217 -8.35 -10.77 -2.32
C GLY A 217 -9.66 -10.18 -2.87
N ALA A 218 -10.33 -9.29 -2.14
CA ALA A 218 -11.58 -8.66 -2.57
C ALA A 218 -11.35 -7.51 -3.57
N ARG A 219 -10.12 -6.98 -3.67
CA ARG A 219 -9.75 -5.90 -4.60
C ARG A 219 -10.67 -4.68 -4.49
N VAL A 220 -10.77 -4.08 -3.31
CA VAL A 220 -11.52 -2.85 -3.07
C VAL A 220 -10.61 -1.76 -2.52
N GLY A 221 -10.79 -0.55 -3.03
CA GLY A 221 -10.23 0.69 -2.52
C GLY A 221 -11.18 1.85 -2.81
N TYR A 222 -10.84 2.99 -2.31
CA TYR A 222 -11.54 4.24 -2.62
C TYR A 222 -10.55 5.42 -2.56
N ALA A 223 -10.87 6.46 -3.31
CA ALA A 223 -10.16 7.73 -3.17
C ALA A 223 -11.09 8.78 -2.55
N LEU A 224 -10.50 9.67 -1.77
CA LEU A 224 -11.12 10.87 -1.22
C LEU A 224 -10.50 12.10 -1.90
N GLY A 225 -11.33 13.05 -2.31
CA GLY A 225 -10.86 14.29 -2.94
C GLY A 225 -11.99 15.28 -3.17
N HIS A 226 -11.64 16.50 -3.52
CA HIS A 226 -12.64 17.50 -3.93
C HIS A 226 -13.51 16.94 -5.08
N PRO A 227 -14.82 17.26 -5.15
CA PRO A 227 -15.73 16.71 -6.16
C PRO A 227 -15.24 16.83 -7.60
N ASP A 228 -14.50 17.89 -7.95
CA ASP A 228 -13.91 18.05 -9.29
C ASP A 228 -12.86 16.96 -9.60
N LEU A 229 -12.03 16.59 -8.61
CA LEU A 229 -11.05 15.49 -8.77
C LEU A 229 -11.75 14.13 -8.86
N VAL A 230 -12.78 13.94 -8.04
CA VAL A 230 -13.63 12.73 -8.07
C VAL A 230 -14.30 12.58 -9.43
N ALA A 231 -14.89 13.66 -9.97
CA ALA A 231 -15.53 13.65 -11.29
C ALA A 231 -14.52 13.34 -12.42
N ALA A 232 -13.28 13.85 -12.33
CA ALA A 232 -12.23 13.55 -13.29
C ALA A 232 -11.84 12.05 -13.26
N LEU A 233 -11.73 11.44 -12.07
CA LEU A 233 -11.47 9.99 -11.94
C LEU A 233 -12.64 9.16 -12.45
N ASP A 234 -13.88 9.51 -12.11
CA ASP A 234 -15.08 8.82 -12.61
C ASP A 234 -15.17 8.87 -14.15
N GLY A 235 -14.72 9.97 -14.77
CA GLY A 235 -14.68 10.12 -16.22
C GLY A 235 -13.76 9.13 -16.95
N VAL A 236 -12.74 8.59 -16.28
CA VAL A 236 -11.79 7.62 -16.85
C VAL A 236 -11.93 6.23 -16.24
N ARG A 237 -12.80 6.06 -15.26
CA ARG A 237 -13.03 4.78 -14.57
C ARG A 237 -13.85 3.82 -15.43
N PRO A 238 -13.39 2.56 -15.61
CA PRO A 238 -14.21 1.53 -16.27
C PRO A 238 -15.49 1.27 -15.50
N PRO A 239 -16.65 1.11 -16.17
CA PRO A 239 -17.87 0.71 -15.51
C PRO A 239 -17.72 -0.73 -14.98
N GLY A 240 -18.14 -0.97 -13.73
CA GLY A 240 -18.19 -2.33 -13.17
C GLY A 240 -16.82 -2.94 -12.81
N SER A 241 -15.78 -2.12 -12.57
CA SER A 241 -14.45 -2.61 -12.20
C SER A 241 -14.39 -3.36 -10.85
N ILE A 242 -15.32 -3.05 -9.93
CA ILE A 242 -15.47 -3.75 -8.66
C ILE A 242 -16.68 -4.67 -8.76
N SER A 243 -16.54 -5.95 -8.43
CA SER A 243 -17.66 -6.90 -8.46
C SER A 243 -18.72 -6.57 -7.41
N SER A 244 -19.98 -6.96 -7.64
CA SER A 244 -21.07 -6.81 -6.66
C SER A 244 -20.71 -7.46 -5.32
N LEU A 245 -20.11 -8.65 -5.34
CA LEU A 245 -19.65 -9.35 -4.14
C LEU A 245 -18.60 -8.54 -3.37
N SER A 246 -17.65 -7.93 -4.07
CA SER A 246 -16.61 -7.09 -3.43
C SER A 246 -17.19 -5.82 -2.82
N VAL A 247 -18.23 -5.23 -3.44
CA VAL A 247 -18.96 -4.08 -2.89
C VAL A 247 -19.67 -4.48 -1.59
N ASP A 248 -20.42 -5.59 -1.60
CA ASP A 248 -21.12 -6.08 -0.40
C ASP A 248 -20.15 -6.36 0.77
N LEU A 249 -19.01 -6.98 0.48
CA LEU A 249 -17.94 -7.21 1.46
C LEU A 249 -17.39 -5.90 2.02
N ALA A 250 -17.12 -4.92 1.15
CA ALA A 250 -16.58 -3.63 1.56
C ALA A 250 -17.57 -2.86 2.44
N VAL A 251 -18.85 -2.82 2.07
CA VAL A 251 -19.90 -2.18 2.89
C VAL A 251 -20.00 -2.86 4.26
N ALA A 252 -20.02 -4.20 4.31
CA ALA A 252 -20.07 -4.95 5.57
C ALA A 252 -18.84 -4.71 6.47
N ALA A 253 -17.66 -4.49 5.88
CA ALA A 253 -16.44 -4.15 6.61
C ALA A 253 -16.51 -2.72 7.19
N LEU A 254 -16.96 -1.75 6.39
CA LEU A 254 -17.08 -0.35 6.78
C LEU A 254 -18.17 -0.11 7.84
N ASP A 255 -19.21 -0.94 7.86
CA ASP A 255 -20.26 -0.88 8.88
C ASP A 255 -19.81 -1.43 10.26
N ALA A 256 -18.65 -2.07 10.35
CA ALA A 256 -18.10 -2.62 11.57
C ALA A 256 -16.63 -2.18 11.80
N PRO A 257 -16.34 -0.88 11.95
CA PRO A 257 -14.98 -0.34 12.03
C PRO A 257 -14.17 -0.92 13.19
N SER A 258 -14.79 -1.29 14.31
CA SER A 258 -14.11 -1.89 15.46
C SER A 258 -13.36 -3.20 15.14
N ARG A 259 -13.76 -3.93 14.09
CA ARG A 259 -13.03 -5.11 13.61
C ARG A 259 -11.68 -4.72 13.04
N MET A 260 -11.66 -3.70 12.19
CA MET A 260 -10.44 -3.17 11.59
C MET A 260 -9.52 -2.59 12.68
N GLU A 261 -10.06 -1.81 13.61
CA GLU A 261 -9.33 -1.24 14.75
C GLU A 261 -8.66 -2.33 15.60
N SER A 262 -9.34 -3.44 15.87
CA SER A 262 -8.78 -4.59 16.59
C SER A 262 -7.61 -5.23 15.83
N VAL A 263 -7.72 -5.36 14.50
CA VAL A 263 -6.64 -5.87 13.64
C VAL A 263 -5.44 -4.91 13.65
N VAL A 264 -5.68 -3.61 13.54
CA VAL A 264 -4.64 -2.57 13.60
C VAL A 264 -3.89 -2.61 14.93
N MET A 265 -4.60 -2.67 16.06
CA MET A 265 -3.97 -2.79 17.38
C MET A 265 -3.11 -4.05 17.50
N SER A 266 -3.63 -5.20 17.06
CA SER A 266 -2.89 -6.47 17.08
C SER A 266 -1.61 -6.41 16.25
N ILE A 267 -1.69 -5.88 15.01
CA ILE A 267 -0.55 -5.77 14.11
C ILE A 267 0.48 -4.75 14.64
N THR A 268 0.04 -3.62 15.17
CA THR A 268 0.93 -2.59 15.73
C THR A 268 1.72 -3.13 16.93
N GLU A 269 1.07 -3.86 17.82
CA GLU A 269 1.75 -4.49 18.95
C GLU A 269 2.70 -5.62 18.49
N ALA A 270 2.29 -6.43 17.51
CA ALA A 270 3.15 -7.46 16.92
C ALA A 270 4.35 -6.85 16.18
N ARG A 271 4.17 -5.70 15.49
CA ARG A 271 5.24 -4.94 14.84
C ARG A 271 6.28 -4.51 15.87
N ARG A 272 5.84 -3.91 16.97
CA ARG A 272 6.73 -3.44 18.04
C ARG A 272 7.56 -4.59 18.62
N ARG A 273 6.94 -5.76 18.90
CA ARG A 273 7.64 -6.94 19.42
C ARG A 273 8.63 -7.50 18.41
N LEU A 274 8.22 -7.61 17.14
CA LEU A 274 9.10 -8.12 16.07
C LEU A 274 10.31 -7.20 15.88
N SER A 275 10.14 -5.87 15.92
CA SER A 275 11.23 -4.89 15.85
C SER A 275 12.28 -5.16 16.94
N GLY A 276 11.86 -5.23 18.21
CA GLY A 276 12.80 -5.51 19.31
C GLY A 276 13.55 -6.83 19.15
N HIS A 277 12.86 -7.90 18.73
CA HIS A 277 13.53 -9.18 18.50
C HIS A 277 14.51 -9.17 17.32
N LEU A 278 14.26 -8.37 16.29
CA LEU A 278 15.19 -8.21 15.17
C LEU A 278 16.42 -7.40 15.59
N GLU A 279 16.25 -6.39 16.45
CA GLU A 279 17.32 -5.61 17.05
C GLU A 279 18.18 -6.48 18.01
N ASP A 280 17.55 -7.34 18.81
CA ASP A 280 18.22 -8.28 19.72
C ASP A 280 19.16 -9.27 18.99
N ILE A 281 18.89 -9.55 17.71
CA ILE A 281 19.77 -10.40 16.88
C ILE A 281 20.74 -9.58 16.01
N GLY A 282 20.88 -8.27 16.30
CA GLY A 282 21.88 -7.39 15.71
C GLY A 282 21.48 -6.75 14.37
N LEU A 283 20.23 -6.81 13.97
CA LEU A 283 19.76 -6.11 12.77
C LEU A 283 19.41 -4.65 13.10
N ARG A 284 19.72 -3.75 12.19
CA ARG A 284 19.21 -2.38 12.26
C ARG A 284 17.83 -2.32 11.66
N VAL A 285 16.81 -2.03 12.48
CA VAL A 285 15.43 -1.90 12.05
C VAL A 285 15.09 -0.42 11.84
N LEU A 286 14.53 -0.08 10.68
CA LEU A 286 14.06 1.28 10.43
C LEU A 286 12.70 1.50 11.13
N PRO A 287 12.45 2.71 11.67
CA PRO A 287 11.14 3.07 12.23
C PRO A 287 10.04 2.85 11.19
N SER A 288 8.92 2.26 11.62
CA SER A 288 7.82 1.96 10.70
C SER A 288 6.46 2.24 11.36
N GLU A 289 5.60 2.89 10.59
CA GLU A 289 4.18 3.11 10.90
C GLU A 289 3.25 2.26 10.00
N ALA A 290 3.82 1.30 9.24
CA ALA A 290 3.09 0.37 8.37
C ALA A 290 2.92 -1.01 9.02
N ASN A 291 2.40 -1.99 8.28
CA ASN A 291 2.29 -3.39 8.73
C ASN A 291 3.51 -4.25 8.38
N PHE A 292 4.66 -3.63 8.26
CA PHE A 292 5.94 -4.30 7.94
C PHE A 292 7.12 -3.54 8.59
N LEU A 293 8.29 -4.16 8.57
CA LEU A 293 9.56 -3.59 8.99
C LEU A 293 10.57 -3.70 7.85
N LEU A 294 11.34 -2.63 7.62
CA LEU A 294 12.51 -2.63 6.75
C LEU A 294 13.76 -2.72 7.62
N CYS A 295 14.61 -3.72 7.34
CA CYS A 295 15.80 -4.00 8.14
C CYS A 295 17.06 -3.98 7.28
N GLU A 296 18.11 -3.32 7.75
CA GLU A 296 19.43 -3.41 7.18
C GLU A 296 20.07 -4.73 7.61
N VAL A 297 20.44 -5.56 6.63
CA VAL A 297 21.01 -6.89 6.83
C VAL A 297 22.48 -6.93 6.39
N GLY A 298 22.86 -6.00 5.52
CA GLY A 298 24.18 -5.96 4.92
C GLY A 298 24.31 -6.78 3.63
N PRO A 299 25.54 -7.04 3.17
CA PRO A 299 25.80 -7.69 1.88
C PRO A 299 25.20 -9.10 1.74
N GLN A 300 24.88 -9.75 2.85
CA GLN A 300 24.24 -11.09 2.86
C GLN A 300 22.72 -11.06 2.64
N ALA A 301 22.08 -9.90 2.38
CA ALA A 301 20.63 -9.78 2.26
C ALA A 301 20.04 -10.75 1.22
N ARG A 302 20.60 -10.80 0.00
CA ARG A 302 20.13 -11.71 -1.05
C ARG A 302 20.38 -13.18 -0.69
N PRO A 303 21.61 -13.62 -0.33
CA PRO A 303 21.84 -15.00 0.09
C PRO A 303 20.98 -15.43 1.29
N LEU A 304 20.73 -14.54 2.25
CA LEU A 304 19.87 -14.81 3.39
C LEU A 304 18.41 -15.03 2.96
N ALA A 305 17.88 -14.15 2.09
CA ALA A 305 16.52 -14.30 1.58
C ALA A 305 16.32 -15.61 0.80
N ASP A 306 17.31 -16.00 -0.03
CA ASP A 306 17.28 -17.26 -0.78
C ASP A 306 17.32 -18.49 0.16
N ALA A 307 18.08 -18.37 1.24
CA ALA A 307 18.15 -19.43 2.26
C ALA A 307 16.84 -19.53 3.08
N LEU A 308 16.22 -18.42 3.43
CA LEU A 308 14.92 -18.37 4.10
C LEU A 308 13.81 -18.93 3.20
N MET A 309 13.82 -18.61 1.91
CA MET A 309 12.83 -19.10 0.95
C MET A 309 12.86 -20.64 0.85
N LYS A 310 14.03 -21.29 0.93
CA LYS A 310 14.17 -22.75 0.98
C LYS A 310 13.52 -23.37 2.23
N GLU A 311 13.33 -22.60 3.31
CA GLU A 311 12.60 -23.00 4.52
C GLU A 311 11.12 -22.57 4.47
N GLY A 312 10.64 -22.07 3.33
CA GLY A 312 9.27 -21.56 3.16
C GLY A 312 9.04 -20.17 3.79
N LEU A 313 10.08 -19.42 4.13
CA LEU A 313 9.99 -18.08 4.69
C LEU A 313 10.31 -17.04 3.60
N VAL A 314 9.29 -16.48 2.98
CA VAL A 314 9.45 -15.59 1.82
C VAL A 314 9.49 -14.13 2.29
N VAL A 315 10.63 -13.48 2.15
CA VAL A 315 10.83 -12.08 2.53
C VAL A 315 10.97 -11.19 1.31
N ARG A 316 10.72 -9.89 1.45
CA ARG A 316 10.87 -8.96 0.33
C ARG A 316 12.32 -8.55 0.16
N THR A 317 12.85 -8.78 -1.02
CA THR A 317 14.16 -8.33 -1.50
C THR A 317 14.03 -7.14 -2.46
N PHE A 318 15.15 -6.46 -2.71
CA PHE A 318 15.22 -5.32 -3.63
C PHE A 318 16.33 -5.55 -4.67
N PRO A 319 16.40 -4.72 -5.73
CA PRO A 319 17.49 -4.80 -6.72
C PRO A 319 18.86 -4.66 -6.08
N ASP A 320 19.82 -5.45 -6.56
CA ASP A 320 21.17 -5.54 -5.97
C ASP A 320 22.03 -4.29 -6.27
N ASP A 321 21.64 -3.47 -7.22
CA ASP A 321 22.26 -2.20 -7.64
C ASP A 321 21.57 -0.95 -7.08
N GLY A 322 20.52 -1.13 -6.23
CA GLY A 322 19.73 -0.04 -5.68
C GLY A 322 20.10 0.34 -4.24
N PRO A 323 19.52 1.45 -3.73
CA PRO A 323 19.80 1.94 -2.37
C PRO A 323 19.33 0.98 -1.26
N LEU A 324 18.51 -0.01 -1.60
CA LEU A 324 17.99 -1.04 -0.70
C LEU A 324 18.63 -2.42 -0.93
N ALA A 325 19.75 -2.52 -1.63
CA ALA A 325 20.42 -3.79 -1.90
C ALA A 325 20.76 -4.60 -0.63
N PHE A 326 21.05 -3.90 0.47
CA PHE A 326 21.43 -4.48 1.76
C PHE A 326 20.26 -4.62 2.75
N TYR A 327 19.04 -4.41 2.29
CA TYR A 327 17.85 -4.41 3.13
C TYR A 327 16.91 -5.57 2.79
N LEU A 328 16.19 -6.04 3.80
CA LEU A 328 15.05 -6.95 3.66
C LEU A 328 13.81 -6.31 4.33
N ARG A 329 12.64 -6.49 3.72
CA ARG A 329 11.38 -6.07 4.33
C ARG A 329 10.60 -7.30 4.80
N PHE A 330 10.14 -7.22 6.05
CA PHE A 330 9.38 -8.27 6.74
C PHE A 330 7.97 -7.79 7.05
N THR A 331 6.96 -8.41 6.44
CA THR A 331 5.55 -8.18 6.82
C THR A 331 5.30 -8.69 8.23
N VAL A 332 4.54 -7.97 9.04
CA VAL A 332 4.08 -8.44 10.35
C VAL A 332 3.09 -9.58 10.16
N ARG A 333 3.38 -10.75 10.77
CA ARG A 333 2.60 -11.97 10.65
C ARG A 333 2.15 -12.48 12.03
N SER A 334 1.65 -13.72 12.09
CA SER A 334 1.30 -14.35 13.36
C SER A 334 2.52 -14.56 14.28
N PRO A 335 2.34 -14.68 15.61
CA PRO A 335 3.43 -14.99 16.54
C PRO A 335 4.21 -16.24 16.12
N GLN A 336 3.53 -17.29 15.69
CA GLN A 336 4.15 -18.55 15.26
C GLN A 336 5.04 -18.35 14.01
N ALA A 337 4.58 -17.53 13.06
CA ALA A 337 5.38 -17.18 11.89
C ALA A 337 6.62 -16.36 12.28
N HIS A 338 6.48 -15.43 13.23
CA HIS A 338 7.61 -14.67 13.77
C HIS A 338 8.63 -15.58 14.45
N ASP A 339 8.19 -16.53 15.26
CA ASP A 339 9.10 -17.49 15.95
C ASP A 339 9.89 -18.33 14.94
N ARG A 340 9.25 -18.80 13.85
CA ARG A 340 9.92 -19.49 12.75
C ARG A 340 10.96 -18.59 12.08
N LEU A 341 10.60 -17.35 11.74
CA LEU A 341 11.49 -16.38 11.10
C LEU A 341 12.71 -16.08 12.00
N LEU A 342 12.48 -15.72 13.26
CA LEU A 342 13.54 -15.39 14.22
C LEU A 342 14.48 -16.56 14.47
N SER A 343 13.94 -17.78 14.56
CA SER A 343 14.76 -19.01 14.71
C SER A 343 15.64 -19.24 13.48
N ALA A 344 15.10 -19.03 12.27
CA ALA A 344 15.87 -19.15 11.03
C ALA A 344 16.95 -18.06 10.90
N LEU A 345 16.63 -16.81 11.26
CA LEU A 345 17.58 -15.70 11.25
C LEU A 345 18.74 -15.93 12.23
N ARG A 346 18.46 -16.32 13.48
CA ARG A 346 19.51 -16.61 14.49
C ARG A 346 20.51 -17.66 14.02
N ARG A 347 20.04 -18.76 13.40
CA ARG A 347 20.93 -19.80 12.85
C ARG A 347 21.84 -19.33 11.71
N ARG A 348 21.53 -18.21 11.06
CA ARG A 348 22.23 -17.76 9.85
C ARG A 348 23.05 -16.49 10.06
N LEU A 349 22.75 -15.73 11.11
CA LEU A 349 23.45 -14.50 11.46
C LEU A 349 24.45 -14.69 12.62
N SER A 350 24.38 -15.85 13.31
CA SER A 350 25.41 -16.31 14.24
C SER A 350 26.58 -16.95 13.47
#